data_e511af21a2082830f7bf4a1f0ee402ef
#
_entry.id   e511af21a2082830f7bf4a1f0ee402ef
#
_cell.length_a   1.000
_cell.length_b   1.000
_cell.length_c   1.000
_cell.angle_alpha   90.00
_cell.angle_beta   90.00
_cell.angle_gamma   90.00
#
_symmetry.space_group_name_H-M   'P 1'
#
loop_
_entity.id
_entity.type
_entity.pdbx_description
1 polymer ?
#
loop_
_entity_poly.entity_id
_entity_poly.type
_entity_poly.pdbx_seq_one_letter_code
_entity_poly.pdbx_strand_id
1 'polypeptide(L)'
;MKKVVNRKIIYLITLGLLMTVSNKISAQESGSTFTKEEVKIGKSLFEGSQRLKNGGASCISCHSVNSNDVIPGGLYGIELTDAFQKYSVGLSAWLGNPNIAAMEASYQNNPLEEAEREELSKFLQYVMENKDTQNASDGFLMLSVGGLGGLVIILILVSLLWMNRKRKMVKSEIFKRQSKAADAKY
;
A
#
# COMPACT_ATOMS: atom_id res chain seq x y z
N MET A 1 25.82 -16.00 33.94
CA MET A 1 26.14 -14.63 33.53
C MET A 1 25.00 -14.08 32.67
N LYS A 2 24.14 -13.21 33.20
CA LYS A 2 22.99 -12.62 32.48
C LYS A 2 23.48 -11.36 31.74
N LYS A 3 23.63 -11.43 30.40
CA LYS A 3 23.85 -10.25 29.58
C LYS A 3 22.60 -9.33 29.67
N VAL A 4 22.72 -8.26 30.42
CA VAL A 4 21.76 -7.16 30.40
C VAL A 4 21.94 -6.47 29.04
N VAL A 5 21.06 -6.78 28.10
CA VAL A 5 21.01 -6.09 26.81
C VAL A 5 20.67 -4.62 27.11
N ASN A 6 21.63 -3.75 26.78
CA ASN A 6 21.56 -2.34 27.12
C ASN A 6 20.40 -1.69 26.33
N ARG A 7 19.35 -1.27 27.01
CA ARG A 7 18.13 -0.68 26.40
C ARG A 7 18.46 0.48 25.44
N LYS A 8 19.56 1.20 25.68
CA LYS A 8 20.05 2.30 24.82
C LYS A 8 20.51 1.80 23.44
N ILE A 9 21.07 0.60 23.35
CA ILE A 9 21.53 0.02 22.06
C ILE A 9 20.32 -0.35 21.20
N ILE A 10 19.23 -0.86 21.79
CA ILE A 10 18.01 -1.20 21.07
C ILE A 10 17.36 0.08 20.51
N TYR A 11 17.31 1.17 21.28
CA TYR A 11 16.80 2.46 20.79
C TYR A 11 17.65 3.06 19.68
N LEU A 12 18.97 2.91 19.72
CA LEU A 12 19.85 3.41 18.67
C LEU A 12 19.71 2.61 17.36
N ILE A 13 19.50 1.30 17.45
CA ILE A 13 19.29 0.45 16.26
C ILE A 13 17.91 0.74 15.62
N THR A 14 16.84 0.92 16.43
CA THR A 14 15.52 1.25 15.91
C THR A 14 15.47 2.65 15.31
N LEU A 15 16.17 3.62 15.91
CA LEU A 15 16.25 4.99 15.38
C LEU A 15 17.09 5.05 14.09
N GLY A 16 18.16 4.26 14.00
CA GLY A 16 18.98 4.14 12.78
C GLY A 16 18.22 3.52 11.60
N LEU A 17 17.35 2.54 11.86
CA LEU A 17 16.53 1.90 10.83
C LEU A 17 15.43 2.82 10.27
N LEU A 18 14.93 3.76 11.07
CA LEU A 18 13.91 4.73 10.63
C LEU A 18 14.48 5.80 9.69
N MET A 19 15.78 6.10 9.77
CA MET A 19 16.39 7.19 8.98
C MET A 19 16.81 6.78 7.56
N THR A 20 16.80 5.49 7.20
CA THR A 20 17.25 5.02 5.88
C THR A 20 16.18 4.96 4.80
N VAL A 21 14.93 5.28 5.11
CA VAL A 21 13.80 5.21 4.16
C VAL A 21 13.57 6.53 3.39
N SER A 22 14.27 7.60 3.75
CA SER A 22 14.10 8.90 3.08
C SER A 22 15.22 9.11 2.07
N ASN A 23 14.99 8.77 0.82
CA ASN A 23 15.53 9.46 -0.37
C ASN A 23 15.50 8.55 -1.59
N LYS A 24 14.51 8.74 -2.45
CA LYS A 24 14.65 8.78 -3.93
C LYS A 24 13.31 9.19 -4.55
N ILE A 25 13.04 10.50 -4.55
CA ILE A 25 12.09 11.07 -5.50
C ILE A 25 12.95 11.85 -6.49
N SER A 26 13.37 11.18 -7.57
CA SER A 26 13.90 11.86 -8.76
C SER A 26 12.73 12.10 -9.70
N ALA A 27 12.28 13.34 -9.73
CA ALA A 27 11.31 13.79 -10.71
C ALA A 27 12.04 14.02 -12.04
N GLN A 28 11.73 13.21 -13.05
CA GLN A 28 12.14 13.45 -14.43
C GLN A 28 11.03 14.24 -15.12
N GLU A 29 11.33 15.50 -15.44
CA GLU A 29 10.49 16.34 -16.28
C GLU A 29 10.59 15.85 -17.72
N SER A 30 9.56 15.15 -18.17
CA SER A 30 9.31 14.91 -19.59
C SER A 30 8.25 15.93 -20.05
N GLY A 31 8.40 16.50 -21.24
CA GLY A 31 7.48 17.48 -21.82
C GLY A 31 6.10 16.90 -22.12
N SER A 32 5.37 16.56 -21.07
CA SER A 32 4.04 15.97 -21.11
C SER A 32 2.98 17.07 -21.21
N THR A 33 1.91 16.79 -21.94
CA THR A 33 0.73 17.65 -22.11
C THR A 33 -0.12 17.79 -20.84
N PHE A 34 0.30 17.20 -19.72
CA PHE A 34 -0.40 17.18 -18.44
C PHE A 34 0.56 17.56 -17.29
N THR A 35 0.02 18.12 -16.23
CA THR A 35 0.75 18.46 -15.02
C THR A 35 0.87 17.27 -14.07
N LYS A 36 1.87 17.28 -13.20
CA LYS A 36 2.04 16.24 -12.15
C LYS A 36 0.83 16.13 -11.23
N GLU A 37 0.14 17.24 -10.98
CA GLU A 37 -1.04 17.27 -10.11
C GLU A 37 -2.23 16.59 -10.78
N GLU A 38 -2.46 16.81 -12.08
CA GLU A 38 -3.50 16.13 -12.86
C GLU A 38 -3.28 14.62 -12.89
N VAL A 39 -2.05 14.16 -13.11
CA VAL A 39 -1.70 12.74 -13.05
C VAL A 39 -1.98 12.16 -11.66
N LYS A 40 -1.67 12.89 -10.60
CA LYS A 40 -1.89 12.45 -9.22
C LYS A 40 -3.38 12.35 -8.89
N ILE A 41 -4.20 13.29 -9.37
CA ILE A 41 -5.66 13.22 -9.21
C ILE A 41 -6.20 12.01 -9.97
N GLY A 42 -5.85 11.85 -11.24
CA GLY A 42 -6.28 10.70 -12.05
C GLY A 42 -5.85 9.36 -11.46
N LYS A 43 -4.62 9.28 -10.92
CA LYS A 43 -4.15 8.12 -10.15
C LYS A 43 -5.02 7.85 -8.93
N SER A 44 -5.34 8.89 -8.16
CA SER A 44 -6.15 8.75 -6.94
C SER A 44 -7.56 8.25 -7.24
N LEU A 45 -8.16 8.70 -8.35
CA LEU A 45 -9.45 8.21 -8.85
C LEU A 45 -9.34 6.75 -9.32
N PHE A 46 -8.28 6.40 -10.03
CA PHE A 46 -8.01 5.04 -10.51
C PHE A 46 -7.89 4.04 -9.35
N GLU A 47 -7.10 4.37 -8.33
CA GLU A 47 -6.89 3.55 -7.13
C GLU A 47 -8.08 3.55 -6.17
N GLY A 48 -8.97 4.55 -6.25
CA GLY A 48 -10.08 4.74 -5.33
C GLY A 48 -9.68 5.35 -3.98
N SER A 49 -8.46 5.89 -3.86
CA SER A 49 -8.05 6.71 -2.71
C SER A 49 -8.82 8.03 -2.68
N GLN A 50 -9.19 8.55 -3.84
CA GLN A 50 -10.23 9.56 -4.03
C GLN A 50 -11.46 8.86 -4.61
N ARG A 51 -12.61 9.00 -3.93
CA ARG A 51 -13.86 8.41 -4.40
C ARG A 51 -14.39 9.16 -5.61
N LEU A 52 -14.97 8.41 -6.55
CA LEU A 52 -15.76 8.96 -7.64
C LEU A 52 -16.99 9.70 -7.10
N LYS A 53 -17.31 10.83 -7.65
CA LYS A 53 -18.33 11.75 -7.12
C LYS A 53 -19.72 11.13 -7.07
N ASN A 54 -20.10 10.40 -8.11
CA ASN A 54 -21.36 9.70 -8.17
C ASN A 54 -21.29 8.27 -7.58
N GLY A 55 -20.18 7.88 -6.99
CA GLY A 55 -19.93 6.53 -6.52
C GLY A 55 -19.49 5.60 -7.65
N GLY A 56 -19.61 4.30 -7.43
CA GLY A 56 -19.12 3.29 -8.35
C GLY A 56 -17.79 2.67 -7.89
N ALA A 57 -17.39 1.59 -8.56
CA ALA A 57 -16.15 0.90 -8.27
C ALA A 57 -14.95 1.68 -8.82
N SER A 58 -13.84 1.71 -8.09
CA SER A 58 -12.58 2.23 -8.63
C SER A 58 -12.04 1.31 -9.72
N CYS A 59 -11.34 1.87 -10.71
CA CYS A 59 -10.81 1.13 -11.86
C CYS A 59 -9.89 -0.02 -11.44
N ILE A 60 -9.07 0.19 -10.41
CA ILE A 60 -8.14 -0.79 -9.85
C ILE A 60 -8.83 -2.06 -9.32
N SER A 61 -10.12 -2.00 -8.99
CA SER A 61 -10.87 -3.16 -8.52
C SER A 61 -10.93 -4.28 -9.57
N CYS A 62 -10.92 -3.93 -10.84
CA CYS A 62 -11.02 -4.87 -11.96
C CYS A 62 -9.79 -4.83 -12.88
N HIS A 63 -9.12 -3.72 -12.98
CA HIS A 63 -8.02 -3.47 -13.93
C HIS A 63 -6.68 -3.30 -13.23
N SER A 64 -5.61 -3.66 -13.93
CA SER A 64 -4.22 -3.34 -13.56
C SER A 64 -3.61 -2.37 -14.56
N VAL A 65 -2.55 -1.70 -14.14
CA VAL A 65 -1.65 -0.89 -14.99
C VAL A 65 -0.20 -1.20 -14.61
N ASN A 66 0.71 -1.10 -15.56
CA ASN A 66 2.15 -1.20 -15.30
C ASN A 66 2.67 0.16 -14.84
N SER A 67 2.66 0.40 -13.54
CA SER A 67 3.16 1.63 -12.93
C SER A 67 3.81 1.31 -11.59
N ASN A 68 4.98 1.89 -11.31
CA ASN A 68 5.69 1.74 -10.04
C ASN A 68 4.91 2.30 -8.85
N ASP A 69 4.07 3.30 -9.11
CA ASP A 69 3.34 4.04 -8.09
C ASP A 69 1.98 3.43 -7.76
N VAL A 70 1.55 2.44 -8.53
CA VAL A 70 0.24 1.79 -8.38
C VAL A 70 0.43 0.35 -7.95
N ILE A 71 -0.25 -0.05 -6.89
CA ILE A 71 -0.29 -1.46 -6.48
C ILE A 71 -1.00 -2.27 -7.59
N PRO A 72 -0.50 -3.47 -7.95
CA PRO A 72 -1.17 -4.30 -8.92
C PRO A 72 -2.65 -4.48 -8.60
N GLY A 73 -3.51 -4.12 -9.56
CA GLY A 73 -4.96 -4.14 -9.42
C GLY A 73 -5.59 -5.50 -9.70
N GLY A 74 -6.90 -5.47 -9.89
CA GLY A 74 -7.67 -6.65 -10.26
C GLY A 74 -7.27 -7.21 -11.62
N LEU A 75 -7.47 -8.52 -11.80
CA LEU A 75 -7.22 -9.24 -13.06
C LEU A 75 -8.52 -9.61 -13.78
N TYR A 76 -9.65 -9.04 -13.35
CA TYR A 76 -10.95 -9.31 -13.95
C TYR A 76 -11.12 -8.58 -15.30
N GLY A 77 -10.63 -7.34 -15.38
CA GLY A 77 -10.55 -6.56 -16.61
C GLY A 77 -9.20 -6.71 -17.31
N ILE A 78 -9.12 -6.20 -18.52
CA ILE A 78 -7.85 -6.13 -19.27
C ILE A 78 -6.90 -5.13 -18.60
N GLU A 79 -5.60 -5.34 -18.77
CA GLU A 79 -4.59 -4.37 -18.37
C GLU A 79 -4.73 -3.06 -19.18
N LEU A 80 -4.63 -1.92 -18.50
CA LEU A 80 -4.90 -0.61 -19.09
C LEU A 80 -3.65 0.22 -19.43
N THR A 81 -2.46 -0.36 -19.33
CA THR A 81 -1.19 0.33 -19.67
C THR A 81 -1.22 0.96 -21.07
N ASP A 82 -1.74 0.25 -22.04
CA ASP A 82 -1.85 0.71 -23.42
C ASP A 82 -3.25 1.25 -23.79
N ALA A 83 -4.12 1.48 -22.81
CA ALA A 83 -5.49 1.93 -23.07
C ALA A 83 -5.54 3.27 -23.81
N PHE A 84 -4.68 4.22 -23.43
CA PHE A 84 -4.61 5.52 -24.09
C PHE A 84 -4.10 5.40 -25.54
N GLN A 85 -3.20 4.46 -25.82
CA GLN A 85 -2.75 4.20 -27.20
C GLN A 85 -3.91 3.74 -28.10
N LYS A 86 -4.83 2.94 -27.55
CA LYS A 86 -5.96 2.40 -28.29
C LYS A 86 -7.06 3.42 -28.54
N TYR A 87 -7.38 4.26 -27.58
CA TYR A 87 -8.51 5.20 -27.63
C TYR A 87 -8.10 6.66 -27.84
N SER A 88 -6.83 7.00 -27.56
CA SER A 88 -6.26 8.36 -27.69
C SER A 88 -7.14 9.41 -26.97
N VAL A 89 -7.31 10.56 -27.57
CA VAL A 89 -8.15 11.66 -27.06
C VAL A 89 -9.62 11.27 -26.90
N GLY A 90 -10.08 10.19 -27.52
CA GLY A 90 -11.44 9.66 -27.37
C GLY A 90 -11.66 8.86 -26.08
N LEU A 91 -10.61 8.59 -25.30
CA LEU A 91 -10.73 7.77 -24.06
C LEU A 91 -11.66 8.40 -23.05
N SER A 92 -11.58 9.72 -22.83
CA SER A 92 -12.48 10.43 -21.92
C SER A 92 -13.95 10.32 -22.37
N ALA A 93 -14.22 10.47 -23.66
CA ALA A 93 -15.57 10.31 -24.22
C ALA A 93 -16.06 8.85 -24.08
N TRP A 94 -15.20 7.87 -24.34
CA TRP A 94 -15.54 6.46 -24.21
C TRP A 94 -15.83 6.07 -22.78
N LEU A 95 -15.10 6.59 -21.79
CA LEU A 95 -15.35 6.39 -20.35
C LEU A 95 -16.73 6.93 -19.93
N GLY A 96 -17.29 7.89 -20.67
CA GLY A 96 -18.64 8.42 -20.40
C GLY A 96 -19.77 7.45 -20.76
N ASN A 97 -19.50 6.53 -21.69
CA ASN A 97 -20.48 5.54 -22.13
C ASN A 97 -19.76 4.27 -22.60
N PRO A 98 -19.18 3.49 -21.68
CA PRO A 98 -18.46 2.28 -22.02
C PRO A 98 -19.44 1.21 -22.52
N ASN A 99 -19.14 0.64 -23.69
CA ASN A 99 -19.97 -0.40 -24.34
C ASN A 99 -19.58 -1.84 -23.94
N ILE A 100 -19.02 -2.00 -22.76
CA ILE A 100 -18.64 -3.30 -22.18
C ILE A 100 -19.60 -3.58 -21.00
N ALA A 101 -20.34 -4.68 -21.06
CA ALA A 101 -21.41 -5.01 -20.12
C ALA A 101 -21.02 -4.87 -18.64
N ALA A 102 -19.83 -5.30 -18.24
CA ALA A 102 -19.36 -5.20 -16.86
C ALA A 102 -19.13 -3.74 -16.43
N MET A 103 -18.56 -2.90 -17.30
CA MET A 103 -18.35 -1.48 -17.06
C MET A 103 -19.68 -0.72 -17.11
N GLU A 104 -20.53 -1.03 -18.09
CA GLU A 104 -21.88 -0.46 -18.18
C GLU A 104 -22.67 -0.71 -16.89
N ALA A 105 -22.71 -1.96 -16.41
CA ALA A 105 -23.38 -2.30 -15.16
C ALA A 105 -22.80 -1.55 -13.94
N SER A 106 -21.50 -1.25 -13.93
CA SER A 106 -20.84 -0.54 -12.82
C SER A 106 -21.10 0.95 -12.82
N TYR A 107 -21.24 1.58 -14.01
CA TYR A 107 -21.30 3.03 -14.15
C TYR A 107 -22.63 3.55 -14.69
N GLN A 108 -23.57 2.70 -15.11
CA GLN A 108 -24.89 3.10 -15.60
C GLN A 108 -25.65 3.96 -14.60
N ASN A 109 -25.63 3.59 -13.32
CA ASN A 109 -26.29 4.33 -12.25
C ASN A 109 -25.35 5.31 -11.51
N ASN A 110 -24.07 5.24 -11.78
CA ASN A 110 -23.01 6.04 -11.14
C ASN A 110 -22.07 6.59 -12.22
N PRO A 111 -22.54 7.44 -13.15
CA PRO A 111 -21.76 7.89 -14.29
C PRO A 111 -20.55 8.71 -13.82
N LEU A 112 -19.44 8.53 -14.51
CA LEU A 112 -18.22 9.32 -14.29
C LEU A 112 -18.48 10.75 -14.76
N GLU A 113 -18.10 11.75 -13.94
CA GLU A 113 -18.15 13.14 -14.36
C GLU A 113 -17.09 13.43 -15.44
N GLU A 114 -17.32 14.48 -16.21
CA GLU A 114 -16.41 14.86 -17.30
C GLU A 114 -14.99 15.14 -16.78
N ALA A 115 -14.88 15.87 -15.68
CA ALA A 115 -13.60 16.15 -15.03
C ALA A 115 -12.87 14.88 -14.60
N GLU A 116 -13.59 13.91 -14.00
CA GLU A 116 -13.02 12.63 -13.59
C GLU A 116 -12.51 11.82 -14.78
N ARG A 117 -13.26 11.81 -15.87
CA ARG A 117 -12.87 11.11 -17.12
C ARG A 117 -11.62 11.71 -17.75
N GLU A 118 -11.51 13.04 -17.72
CA GLU A 118 -10.31 13.73 -18.21
C GLU A 118 -9.09 13.41 -17.36
N GLU A 119 -9.21 13.49 -16.04
CA GLU A 119 -8.10 13.17 -15.13
C GLU A 119 -7.68 11.69 -15.22
N LEU A 120 -8.63 10.76 -15.32
CA LEU A 120 -8.34 9.35 -15.58
C LEU A 120 -7.63 9.13 -16.93
N SER A 121 -8.06 9.86 -17.97
CA SER A 121 -7.44 9.79 -19.30
C SER A 121 -6.00 10.29 -19.27
N LYS A 122 -5.72 11.41 -18.59
CA LYS A 122 -4.36 11.95 -18.40
C LYS A 122 -3.47 10.99 -17.62
N PHE A 123 -4.00 10.37 -16.58
CA PHE A 123 -3.25 9.35 -15.83
C PHE A 123 -2.91 8.14 -16.72
N LEU A 124 -3.85 7.62 -17.49
CA LEU A 124 -3.59 6.50 -18.39
C LEU A 124 -2.63 6.87 -19.55
N GLN A 125 -2.67 8.12 -20.00
CA GLN A 125 -1.67 8.64 -20.94
C GLN A 125 -0.27 8.65 -20.31
N TYR A 126 -0.15 9.15 -19.08
CA TYR A 126 1.11 9.15 -18.34
C TYR A 126 1.66 7.73 -18.16
N VAL A 127 0.81 6.76 -17.79
CA VAL A 127 1.21 5.36 -17.64
C VAL A 127 1.75 4.80 -18.96
N MET A 128 1.05 5.05 -20.07
CA MET A 128 1.49 4.60 -21.40
C MET A 128 2.82 5.21 -21.82
N GLU A 129 3.01 6.51 -21.62
CA GLU A 129 4.25 7.22 -22.00
C GLU A 129 5.46 6.75 -21.19
N ASN A 130 5.25 6.30 -19.96
CA ASN A 130 6.31 5.86 -19.05
C ASN A 130 6.43 4.33 -18.92
N LYS A 131 5.68 3.54 -19.68
CA LYS A 131 5.60 2.08 -19.52
C LYS A 131 6.95 1.35 -19.57
N ASP A 132 7.89 1.83 -20.37
CA ASP A 132 9.21 1.21 -20.53
C ASP A 132 10.15 1.46 -19.35
N THR A 133 9.87 2.45 -18.53
CA THR A 133 10.64 2.83 -17.33
C THR A 133 9.99 2.36 -16.04
N GLN A 134 8.78 1.85 -16.12
CA GLN A 134 7.97 1.44 -14.96
C GLN A 134 7.82 -0.08 -14.89
N ASN A 135 7.73 -0.58 -13.67
CA ASN A 135 7.53 -2.01 -13.42
C ASN A 135 6.56 -2.21 -12.24
N ALA A 136 5.38 -2.72 -12.52
CA ALA A 136 4.35 -3.00 -11.50
C ALA A 136 4.85 -3.92 -10.36
N SER A 137 5.91 -4.71 -10.60
CA SER A 137 6.52 -5.55 -9.57
C SER A 137 7.16 -4.76 -8.43
N ASP A 138 7.57 -3.52 -8.67
CA ASP A 138 8.20 -2.68 -7.66
C ASP A 138 7.21 -2.28 -6.56
N GLY A 139 5.96 -2.00 -6.92
CA GLY A 139 4.87 -1.75 -5.98
C GLY A 139 4.58 -2.97 -5.08
N PHE A 140 4.61 -4.18 -5.64
CA PHE A 140 4.45 -5.42 -4.88
C PHE A 140 5.64 -5.66 -3.93
N LEU A 141 6.87 -5.40 -4.38
CA LEU A 141 8.07 -5.51 -3.55
C LEU A 141 8.01 -4.54 -2.36
N MET A 142 7.61 -3.30 -2.61
CA MET A 142 7.48 -2.27 -1.57
C MET A 142 6.41 -2.65 -0.53
N LEU A 143 5.27 -3.18 -0.97
CA LEU A 143 4.20 -3.67 -0.09
C LEU A 143 4.66 -4.88 0.73
N SER A 144 5.35 -5.84 0.08
CA SER A 144 5.85 -7.05 0.74
C SER A 144 6.91 -6.73 1.79
N VAL A 145 7.88 -5.90 1.46
CA VAL A 145 8.95 -5.50 2.39
C VAL A 145 8.37 -4.66 3.53
N GLY A 146 7.47 -3.72 3.23
CA GLY A 146 6.80 -2.90 4.25
C GLY A 146 5.90 -3.74 5.16
N GLY A 147 5.13 -4.65 4.59
CA GLY A 147 4.23 -5.55 5.34
C GLY A 147 4.97 -6.53 6.23
N LEU A 148 5.97 -7.23 5.70
CA LEU A 148 6.80 -8.16 6.49
C LEU A 148 7.62 -7.41 7.54
N GLY A 149 8.21 -6.27 7.19
CA GLY A 149 8.95 -5.44 8.13
C GLY A 149 8.07 -4.95 9.27
N GLY A 150 6.87 -4.46 8.97
CA GLY A 150 5.88 -4.05 9.96
C GLY A 150 5.47 -5.21 10.89
N LEU A 151 5.21 -6.39 10.33
CA LEU A 151 4.88 -7.59 11.10
C LEU A 151 6.01 -7.95 12.08
N VAL A 152 7.25 -7.97 11.63
CA VAL A 152 8.41 -8.26 12.49
C VAL A 152 8.54 -7.25 13.63
N ILE A 153 8.34 -5.96 13.36
CA ILE A 153 8.35 -4.91 14.38
C ILE A 153 7.26 -5.16 15.43
N ILE A 154 6.04 -5.47 15.00
CA ILE A 154 4.92 -5.77 15.91
C ILE A 154 5.24 -6.99 16.77
N LEU A 155 5.76 -8.06 16.20
CA LEU A 155 6.14 -9.27 16.94
C LEU A 155 7.23 -8.98 17.97
N ILE A 156 8.23 -8.15 17.65
CA ILE A 156 9.26 -7.72 18.59
C ILE A 156 8.65 -6.91 19.74
N LEU A 157 7.77 -5.95 19.44
CA LEU A 157 7.10 -5.14 20.46
C LEU A 157 6.25 -6.01 21.38
N VAL A 158 5.43 -6.89 20.84
CA VAL A 158 4.62 -7.84 21.62
C VAL A 158 5.51 -8.72 22.49
N SER A 159 6.60 -9.25 21.93
CA SER A 159 7.56 -10.10 22.67
C SER A 159 8.20 -9.34 23.84
N LEU A 160 8.59 -8.08 23.63
CA LEU A 160 9.17 -7.22 24.67
C LEU A 160 8.16 -6.91 25.78
N LEU A 161 6.91 -6.62 25.43
CA LEU A 161 5.84 -6.36 26.40
C LEU A 161 5.51 -7.62 27.22
N TRP A 162 5.50 -8.80 26.57
CA TRP A 162 5.17 -10.05 27.25
C TRP A 162 6.33 -10.62 28.06
N MET A 163 7.57 -10.31 27.71
CA MET A 163 8.76 -10.79 28.44
C MET A 163 8.75 -10.38 29.92
N ASN A 164 8.25 -9.18 30.23
CA ASN A 164 8.11 -8.70 31.61
C ASN A 164 6.92 -9.31 32.33
N ARG A 165 5.86 -9.70 31.60
CA ARG A 165 4.65 -10.28 32.17
C ARG A 165 4.87 -11.72 32.66
N LYS A 166 5.69 -12.50 31.93
CA LYS A 166 6.03 -13.88 32.30
C LYS A 166 6.86 -14.00 33.59
N ARG A 167 7.56 -12.94 33.99
CA ARG A 167 8.36 -12.94 35.22
C ARG A 167 7.55 -12.84 36.52
N LYS A 168 6.29 -12.46 36.46
CA LYS A 168 5.39 -12.34 37.60
C LYS A 168 4.26 -13.38 37.59
N MET A 169 4.54 -14.57 37.12
CA MET A 169 3.54 -15.63 37.13
C MET A 169 3.27 -16.11 38.56
N VAL A 170 1.99 -16.18 38.91
CA VAL A 170 1.47 -16.74 40.15
C VAL A 170 2.09 -18.11 40.46
N LYS A 171 2.40 -18.92 39.43
CA LYS A 171 3.06 -20.21 39.55
C LYS A 171 4.40 -20.15 40.30
N SER A 172 5.22 -19.09 40.08
CA SER A 172 6.52 -18.96 40.77
C SER A 172 6.37 -18.59 42.25
N GLU A 173 5.32 -17.86 42.59
CA GLU A 173 5.02 -17.55 44.01
C GLU A 173 4.43 -18.74 44.75
N ILE A 174 3.55 -19.51 44.10
CA ILE A 174 2.99 -20.73 44.68
C ILE A 174 4.11 -21.73 44.92
N PHE A 175 5.01 -21.94 43.98
CA PHE A 175 6.14 -22.84 44.14
C PHE A 175 7.08 -22.41 45.26
N LYS A 176 7.36 -21.10 45.40
CA LYS A 176 8.17 -20.56 46.51
C LYS A 176 7.49 -20.75 47.88
N ARG A 177 6.16 -20.63 47.95
CA ARG A 177 5.41 -20.88 49.19
C ARG A 177 5.42 -22.36 49.56
N GLN A 178 5.28 -23.25 48.57
CA GLN A 178 5.32 -24.70 48.80
C GLN A 178 6.70 -25.19 49.27
N SER A 179 7.78 -24.67 48.64
CA SER A 179 9.14 -25.04 49.06
C SER A 179 9.46 -24.54 50.46
N LYS A 180 9.07 -23.31 50.83
CA LYS A 180 9.23 -22.77 52.20
C LYS A 180 8.43 -23.59 53.25
N ALA A 181 7.23 -24.03 52.89
CA ALA A 181 6.42 -24.87 53.77
C ALA A 181 6.99 -26.28 53.97
N ALA A 182 7.66 -26.82 52.96
CA ALA A 182 8.36 -28.08 53.07
C ALA A 182 9.61 -27.99 53.94
N ASP A 183 10.41 -26.91 53.77
CA ASP A 183 11.65 -26.69 54.56
C ASP A 183 11.34 -26.35 56.04
N ALA A 184 10.17 -25.84 56.37
CA ALA A 184 9.76 -25.50 57.76
C ALA A 184 9.27 -26.74 58.53
N LYS A 185 9.18 -27.91 57.89
CA LYS A 185 8.61 -29.14 58.48
C LYS A 185 9.70 -30.13 58.94
N TYR A 186 10.98 -29.78 58.70
CA TYR A 186 12.17 -30.48 59.13
C TYR A 186 13.05 -29.57 60.00
#